data_d5f7ba913a954b52fb82664d36056ed7
#
_entry.id   d5f7ba913a954b52fb82664d36056ed7
#
_cell.length_a   1.000
_cell.length_b   1.000
_cell.length_c   1.000
_cell.angle_alpha   90.00
_cell.angle_beta   90.00
_cell.angle_gamma   90.00
#
_symmetry.space_group_name_H-M   'P 1'
#
loop_
_entity.id
_entity.type
_entity.pdbx_description
1 polymer ?
#
loop_
_entity_poly.entity_id
_entity_poly.type
_entity_poly.pdbx_seq_one_letter_code
_entity_poly.pdbx_strand_id
1 'polypeptide(L)'
;MNKSILFSLLLVITSNSFAEIVEVYRWKPFPGKSAQLLSDMQKAAQIHNEMGISVQINQLGIGSTQNIDYVMRFDDMEAWCELKDMNAVSDDWSSFYSQVAANPGGELVESINGINTDTSVMADDFENEKVFSVFVWDPAPGRSQDLAQGFETAARIHEALGARVESYAEGFGGTDKMHYVMIYDSWSDMADVQNRMSTSEEWLAFQNANSAATEPAATLVQTFTGQTVANFD
;
A
#
# COMPACT_ATOMS: atom_id res chain seq x y z
N MET A 1 -39.45 51.94 2.03
CA MET A 1 -39.47 50.46 1.97
C MET A 1 -38.06 49.99 1.56
N ASN A 2 -37.22 49.73 2.56
CA ASN A 2 -35.85 49.25 2.33
C ASN A 2 -35.89 47.71 2.26
N LYS A 3 -35.56 47.15 1.12
CA LYS A 3 -35.35 45.70 0.96
C LYS A 3 -33.90 45.40 1.28
N SER A 4 -33.64 44.87 2.47
CA SER A 4 -32.34 44.27 2.83
C SER A 4 -32.22 42.95 2.10
N ILE A 5 -31.28 42.86 1.17
CA ILE A 5 -30.87 41.62 0.51
C ILE A 5 -29.85 40.94 1.44
N LEU A 6 -30.28 39.86 2.07
CA LEU A 6 -29.38 38.98 2.86
C LEU A 6 -28.58 38.14 1.87
N PHE A 7 -27.30 38.42 1.73
CA PHE A 7 -26.34 37.58 0.94
C PHE A 7 -25.92 36.44 1.86
N SER A 8 -26.53 35.26 1.70
CA SER A 8 -26.03 34.04 2.34
C SER A 8 -24.75 33.60 1.63
N LEU A 9 -23.61 33.83 2.29
CA LEU A 9 -22.33 33.31 1.89
C LEU A 9 -22.35 31.78 2.14
N LEU A 10 -22.59 30.99 1.08
CA LEU A 10 -22.44 29.55 1.13
C LEU A 10 -20.93 29.27 1.20
N LEU A 11 -20.45 28.93 2.39
CA LEU A 11 -19.08 28.41 2.57
C LEU A 11 -19.07 27.01 1.95
N VAL A 12 -18.63 26.90 0.71
CA VAL A 12 -18.29 25.61 0.10
C VAL A 12 -17.02 25.16 0.77
N ILE A 13 -17.14 24.31 1.79
CA ILE A 13 -16.00 23.54 2.30
C ILE A 13 -15.69 22.55 1.19
N THR A 14 -14.73 22.89 0.34
CA THR A 14 -14.06 21.91 -0.50
C THR A 14 -13.27 21.01 0.45
N SER A 15 -13.79 19.83 0.75
CA SER A 15 -12.97 18.76 1.30
C SER A 15 -11.88 18.51 0.25
N ASN A 16 -10.67 18.94 0.50
CA ASN A 16 -9.53 18.48 -0.24
C ASN A 16 -9.42 16.99 0.11
N SER A 17 -9.88 16.14 -0.80
CA SER A 17 -9.66 14.71 -0.71
C SER A 17 -8.19 14.50 -1.05
N PHE A 18 -7.36 14.31 -0.02
CA PHE A 18 -5.98 13.87 -0.19
C PHE A 18 -6.01 12.34 -0.27
N ALA A 19 -5.19 11.77 -1.12
CA ALA A 19 -5.07 10.32 -1.26
C ALA A 19 -4.14 9.78 -0.18
N GLU A 20 -4.49 8.64 0.42
CA GLU A 20 -3.63 7.90 1.33
C GLU A 20 -2.27 7.64 0.68
N ILE A 21 -1.21 7.80 1.45
CA ILE A 21 0.16 7.49 1.05
C ILE A 21 0.65 6.29 1.86
N VAL A 22 1.12 5.28 1.17
CA VAL A 22 1.86 4.17 1.75
C VAL A 22 3.35 4.34 1.48
N GLU A 23 4.18 4.19 2.51
CA GLU A 23 5.64 4.15 2.37
C GLU A 23 6.14 2.76 2.77
N VAL A 24 6.88 2.10 1.88
CA VAL A 24 7.35 0.73 2.05
C VAL A 24 8.87 0.70 2.03
N TYR A 25 9.45 0.12 3.08
CA TYR A 25 10.85 -0.22 3.17
C TYR A 25 10.99 -1.74 3.16
N ARG A 26 11.48 -2.31 2.08
CA ARG A 26 11.70 -3.74 1.93
C ARG A 26 13.11 -4.10 2.35
N TRP A 27 13.20 -5.00 3.30
CA TRP A 27 14.45 -5.46 3.87
C TRP A 27 14.66 -6.94 3.64
N LYS A 28 15.89 -7.30 3.33
CA LYS A 28 16.33 -8.69 3.28
C LYS A 28 17.19 -8.98 4.51
N PRO A 29 16.77 -9.91 5.38
CA PRO A 29 17.56 -10.25 6.55
C PRO A 29 18.88 -10.89 6.16
N PHE A 30 19.93 -10.57 6.89
CA PHE A 30 21.19 -11.31 6.77
C PHE A 30 21.02 -12.76 7.23
N PRO A 31 21.83 -13.72 6.74
CA PRO A 31 21.76 -15.12 7.16
C PRO A 31 21.78 -15.27 8.68
N GLY A 32 20.74 -15.90 9.24
CA GLY A 32 20.57 -16.12 10.68
C GLY A 32 20.11 -14.90 11.49
N LYS A 33 19.82 -13.75 10.86
CA LYS A 33 19.45 -12.51 11.56
C LYS A 33 17.97 -12.10 11.38
N SER A 34 17.12 -12.96 10.86
CA SER A 34 15.68 -12.60 10.65
C SER A 34 14.98 -12.19 11.94
N ALA A 35 15.24 -12.87 13.05
CA ALA A 35 14.66 -12.52 14.34
C ALA A 35 15.18 -11.16 14.87
N GLN A 36 16.47 -10.85 14.64
CA GLN A 36 17.03 -9.55 14.99
C GLN A 36 16.37 -8.45 14.15
N LEU A 37 16.30 -8.61 12.83
CA LEU A 37 15.67 -7.62 11.94
C LEU A 37 14.22 -7.35 12.33
N LEU A 38 13.43 -8.41 12.58
CA LEU A 38 12.04 -8.26 13.02
C LEU A 38 11.95 -7.51 14.37
N SER A 39 12.82 -7.83 15.34
CA SER A 39 12.87 -7.11 16.61
C SER A 39 13.24 -5.64 16.46
N ASP A 40 14.17 -5.32 15.56
CA ASP A 40 14.56 -3.94 15.29
C ASP A 40 13.42 -3.17 14.58
N MET A 41 12.72 -3.79 13.65
CA MET A 41 11.53 -3.21 13.01
C MET A 41 10.40 -2.95 14.03
N GLN A 42 10.16 -3.87 14.97
CA GLN A 42 9.16 -3.67 16.02
C GLN A 42 9.48 -2.47 16.92
N LYS A 43 10.75 -2.26 17.25
CA LYS A 43 11.18 -1.07 18.00
C LYS A 43 11.00 0.21 17.18
N ALA A 44 11.36 0.19 15.89
CA ALA A 44 11.12 1.31 15.00
C ALA A 44 9.62 1.65 14.93
N ALA A 45 8.78 0.62 14.83
CA ALA A 45 7.33 0.78 14.76
C ALA A 45 6.76 1.39 16.05
N GLN A 46 7.27 1.03 17.22
CA GLN A 46 6.87 1.66 18.48
C GLN A 46 7.21 3.15 18.51
N ILE A 47 8.39 3.55 18.03
CA ILE A 47 8.79 4.96 17.96
C ILE A 47 7.88 5.73 17.01
N HIS A 48 7.60 5.18 15.82
CA HIS A 48 6.72 5.84 14.85
C HIS A 48 5.26 5.87 15.31
N ASN A 49 4.79 4.82 16.01
CA ASN A 49 3.44 4.81 16.58
C ASN A 49 3.28 5.86 17.69
N GLU A 50 4.31 6.07 18.53
CA GLU A 50 4.34 7.19 19.49
C GLU A 50 4.32 8.57 18.83
N MET A 51 4.69 8.66 17.55
CA MET A 51 4.54 9.84 16.71
C MET A 51 3.18 9.91 16.00
N GLY A 52 2.27 8.96 16.24
CA GLY A 52 0.93 8.91 15.65
C GLY A 52 0.88 8.29 14.26
N ILE A 53 1.87 7.48 13.87
CA ILE A 53 1.93 6.85 12.56
C ILE A 53 1.55 5.37 12.67
N SER A 54 0.60 4.94 11.85
CA SER A 54 0.25 3.52 11.68
C SER A 54 1.37 2.78 10.94
N VAL A 55 1.80 1.66 11.52
CA VAL A 55 2.91 0.85 11.00
C VAL A 55 2.53 -0.62 10.95
N GLN A 56 2.77 -1.23 9.80
CA GLN A 56 2.62 -2.67 9.61
C GLN A 56 3.97 -3.30 9.27
N ILE A 57 4.23 -4.49 9.82
CA ILE A 57 5.38 -5.30 9.47
C ILE A 57 4.86 -6.55 8.76
N ASN A 58 5.26 -6.73 7.50
CA ASN A 58 4.74 -7.78 6.64
C ASN A 58 5.85 -8.76 6.26
N GLN A 59 5.64 -10.04 6.55
CA GLN A 59 6.49 -11.12 6.04
C GLN A 59 6.07 -11.46 4.61
N LEU A 60 6.97 -11.32 3.65
CA LEU A 60 6.69 -11.68 2.26
C LEU A 60 6.87 -13.17 2.01
N GLY A 61 6.03 -13.70 1.12
CA GLY A 61 5.96 -15.10 0.72
C GLY A 61 6.44 -15.34 -0.70
N ILE A 62 5.71 -16.16 -1.45
CA ILE A 62 6.02 -16.49 -2.86
C ILE A 62 6.17 -15.21 -3.67
N GLY A 63 7.19 -15.17 -4.52
CA GLY A 63 7.53 -14.01 -5.36
C GLY A 63 8.50 -13.03 -4.70
N SER A 64 8.60 -13.01 -3.37
CA SER A 64 9.54 -12.15 -2.63
C SER A 64 9.98 -12.80 -1.30
N THR A 65 10.12 -14.12 -1.31
CA THR A 65 10.43 -14.94 -0.11
C THR A 65 11.64 -14.44 0.65
N GLN A 66 11.54 -14.43 1.97
CA GLN A 66 12.51 -13.98 2.96
C GLN A 66 12.62 -12.46 3.13
N ASN A 67 11.99 -11.65 2.31
CA ASN A 67 11.95 -10.22 2.55
C ASN A 67 10.88 -9.88 3.61
N ILE A 68 11.11 -8.78 4.32
CA ILE A 68 10.20 -8.21 5.29
C ILE A 68 9.97 -6.76 4.88
N ASP A 69 8.71 -6.38 4.73
CA ASP A 69 8.32 -5.01 4.47
C ASP A 69 7.96 -4.32 5.78
N TYR A 70 8.52 -3.14 5.96
CA TYR A 70 8.12 -2.16 6.95
C TYR A 70 7.26 -1.12 6.24
N VAL A 71 5.99 -1.05 6.60
CA VAL A 71 4.98 -0.26 5.90
C VAL A 71 4.44 0.81 6.83
N MET A 72 4.52 2.06 6.41
CA MET A 72 3.91 3.20 7.10
C MET A 72 2.80 3.76 6.24
N ARG A 73 1.70 4.20 6.87
CA ARG A 73 0.54 4.76 6.19
C ARG A 73 0.25 6.17 6.69
N PHE A 74 -0.16 7.02 5.79
CA PHE A 74 -0.41 8.44 6.01
C PHE A 74 -1.68 8.86 5.27
N ASP A 75 -2.49 9.67 5.90
CA ASP A 75 -3.72 10.15 5.28
C ASP A 75 -3.46 11.02 4.04
N ASP A 76 -2.29 11.68 4.00
CA ASP A 76 -1.90 12.54 2.89
C ASP A 76 -0.39 12.84 2.86
N MET A 77 0.01 13.67 1.89
CA MET A 77 1.41 14.12 1.71
C MET A 77 1.88 15.03 2.85
N GLU A 78 1.00 15.78 3.49
CA GLU A 78 1.34 16.66 4.62
C GLU A 78 1.76 15.82 5.82
N ALA A 79 0.95 14.82 6.20
CA ALA A 79 1.27 13.87 7.28
C ALA A 79 2.57 13.10 6.98
N TRP A 80 2.79 12.69 5.73
CA TRP A 80 4.04 12.04 5.33
C TRP A 80 5.27 12.95 5.52
N CYS A 81 5.18 14.22 5.13
CA CYS A 81 6.26 15.21 5.32
C CYS A 81 6.48 15.51 6.81
N GLU A 82 5.42 15.64 7.60
CA GLU A 82 5.52 15.92 9.04
C GLU A 82 6.32 14.82 9.77
N LEU A 83 6.13 13.55 9.44
CA LEU A 83 6.96 12.48 10.00
C LEU A 83 8.45 12.68 9.68
N LYS A 84 8.79 13.12 8.47
CA LYS A 84 10.21 13.37 8.10
C LYS A 84 10.81 14.46 8.97
N ASP A 85 10.06 15.52 9.25
CA ASP A 85 10.49 16.60 10.13
C ASP A 85 10.60 16.12 11.60
N MET A 86 9.64 15.33 12.10
CA MET A 86 9.69 14.73 13.44
C MET A 86 10.90 13.82 13.60
N ASN A 87 11.17 12.93 12.64
CA ASN A 87 12.33 12.05 12.66
C ASN A 87 13.66 12.81 12.69
N ALA A 88 13.74 13.93 11.99
CA ALA A 88 14.96 14.74 11.90
C ALA A 88 15.37 15.34 13.25
N VAL A 89 14.43 15.53 14.18
CA VAL A 89 14.68 16.15 15.51
C VAL A 89 14.47 15.19 16.68
N SER A 90 14.09 13.93 16.43
CA SER A 90 13.84 12.91 17.46
C SER A 90 15.14 12.31 17.97
N ASP A 91 15.42 12.48 19.27
CA ASP A 91 16.55 11.83 19.94
C ASP A 91 16.36 10.31 20.01
N ASP A 92 15.14 9.82 20.21
CA ASP A 92 14.82 8.40 20.29
C ASP A 92 15.04 7.72 18.93
N TRP A 93 14.56 8.34 17.84
CA TRP A 93 14.82 7.85 16.48
C TRP A 93 16.31 7.86 16.14
N SER A 94 17.02 8.94 16.44
CA SER A 94 18.46 9.06 16.21
C SER A 94 19.28 8.02 16.96
N SER A 95 18.93 7.78 18.23
CA SER A 95 19.57 6.76 19.09
C SER A 95 19.30 5.36 18.55
N PHE A 96 18.06 5.05 18.20
CA PHE A 96 17.66 3.77 17.61
C PHE A 96 18.42 3.52 16.31
N TYR A 97 18.40 4.48 15.38
CA TYR A 97 19.08 4.37 14.09
C TYR A 97 20.58 4.10 14.25
N SER A 98 21.23 4.80 15.18
CA SER A 98 22.66 4.60 15.48
C SER A 98 22.95 3.19 16.00
N GLN A 99 22.09 2.61 16.83
CA GLN A 99 22.24 1.23 17.34
C GLN A 99 22.10 0.21 16.22
N VAL A 100 21.07 0.34 15.37
CA VAL A 100 20.83 -0.58 14.26
C VAL A 100 21.94 -0.48 13.21
N ALA A 101 22.40 0.74 12.91
CA ALA A 101 23.51 0.95 11.97
C ALA A 101 24.83 0.30 12.43
N ALA A 102 25.08 0.22 13.75
CA ALA A 102 26.27 -0.42 14.32
C ALA A 102 26.21 -1.97 14.21
N ASN A 103 25.02 -2.58 14.18
CA ASN A 103 24.85 -4.03 14.05
C ASN A 103 23.55 -4.36 13.27
N PRO A 104 23.56 -4.15 11.94
CA PRO A 104 22.36 -4.32 11.14
C PRO A 104 21.87 -5.77 11.09
N GLY A 105 20.54 -5.95 11.16
CA GLY A 105 19.86 -7.24 11.01
C GLY A 105 19.65 -7.68 9.57
N GLY A 106 19.72 -6.74 8.62
CA GLY A 106 19.47 -6.96 7.19
C GLY A 106 19.97 -5.82 6.32
N GLU A 107 19.72 -5.92 5.03
CA GLU A 107 19.97 -4.88 4.03
C GLU A 107 18.66 -4.32 3.49
N LEU A 108 18.57 -3.01 3.28
CA LEU A 108 17.48 -2.37 2.59
C LEU A 108 17.61 -2.68 1.09
N VAL A 109 16.60 -3.33 0.51
CA VAL A 109 16.61 -3.71 -0.92
C VAL A 109 15.70 -2.83 -1.77
N GLU A 110 14.71 -2.17 -1.15
CA GLU A 110 13.79 -1.26 -1.83
C GLU A 110 13.23 -0.25 -0.82
N SER A 111 13.05 0.99 -1.26
CA SER A 111 12.25 1.99 -0.56
C SER A 111 11.42 2.77 -1.57
N ILE A 112 10.13 2.83 -1.34
CA ILE A 112 9.17 3.40 -2.29
C ILE A 112 7.99 3.97 -1.53
N ASN A 113 7.39 5.05 -2.02
CA ASN A 113 6.04 5.38 -1.63
C ASN A 113 5.05 5.13 -2.78
N GLY A 114 3.81 4.83 -2.42
CA GLY A 114 2.67 4.70 -3.32
C GLY A 114 1.57 5.66 -2.91
N ILE A 115 0.86 6.17 -3.89
CA ILE A 115 -0.31 7.02 -3.71
C ILE A 115 -1.53 6.17 -4.05
N ASN A 116 -2.45 6.01 -3.09
CA ASN A 116 -3.69 5.28 -3.32
C ASN A 116 -4.50 5.94 -4.43
N THR A 117 -5.02 5.16 -5.36
CA THR A 117 -5.82 5.69 -6.46
C THR A 117 -7.26 5.97 -6.06
N ASP A 118 -7.72 5.42 -4.92
CA ASP A 118 -8.99 5.76 -4.27
C ASP A 118 -8.75 6.80 -3.17
N THR A 119 -9.21 8.02 -3.40
CA THR A 119 -9.05 9.15 -2.48
C THR A 119 -9.99 9.11 -1.28
N SER A 120 -10.84 8.09 -1.15
CA SER A 120 -11.70 7.89 0.02
C SER A 120 -11.07 7.02 1.10
N VAL A 121 -9.95 6.37 0.79
CA VAL A 121 -9.21 5.48 1.70
C VAL A 121 -8.32 6.30 2.62
N MET A 122 -8.31 5.93 3.90
CA MET A 122 -7.51 6.55 4.96
C MET A 122 -6.55 5.53 5.58
N ALA A 123 -5.53 6.01 6.28
CA ALA A 123 -4.49 5.16 6.86
C ALA A 123 -5.03 4.13 7.86
N ASP A 124 -6.05 4.49 8.65
CA ASP A 124 -6.70 3.64 9.66
C ASP A 124 -7.63 2.55 9.08
N ASP A 125 -7.96 2.61 7.79
CA ASP A 125 -8.73 1.54 7.12
C ASP A 125 -8.01 0.19 7.07
N PHE A 126 -6.71 0.14 7.43
CA PHE A 126 -5.82 -1.03 7.29
C PHE A 126 -5.46 -1.73 8.60
N GLU A 127 -6.08 -1.40 9.72
CA GLU A 127 -5.76 -1.95 11.05
C GLU A 127 -5.83 -3.49 11.13
N ASN A 128 -6.62 -4.12 10.29
CA ASN A 128 -6.91 -5.56 10.35
C ASN A 128 -6.36 -6.36 9.16
N GLU A 129 -5.44 -5.82 8.39
CA GLU A 129 -4.83 -6.56 7.28
C GLU A 129 -4.07 -7.80 7.76
N LYS A 130 -4.28 -8.94 7.11
CA LYS A 130 -3.66 -10.20 7.51
C LYS A 130 -2.90 -10.90 6.40
N VAL A 131 -3.50 -11.04 5.23
CA VAL A 131 -2.93 -11.75 4.07
C VAL A 131 -3.19 -10.93 2.83
N PHE A 132 -2.21 -10.86 1.94
CA PHE A 132 -2.36 -10.11 0.70
C PHE A 132 -1.61 -10.74 -0.47
N SER A 133 -2.02 -10.37 -1.67
CA SER A 133 -1.28 -10.59 -2.91
C SER A 133 -1.13 -9.28 -3.66
N VAL A 134 0.06 -9.03 -4.18
CA VAL A 134 0.40 -7.82 -4.94
C VAL A 134 0.72 -8.20 -6.38
N PHE A 135 0.17 -7.43 -7.30
CA PHE A 135 0.42 -7.51 -8.73
C PHE A 135 0.99 -6.18 -9.19
N VAL A 136 2.25 -6.17 -9.61
CA VAL A 136 2.95 -4.97 -10.05
C VAL A 136 2.87 -4.91 -11.58
N TRP A 137 2.35 -3.80 -12.08
CA TRP A 137 2.13 -3.58 -13.49
C TRP A 137 2.93 -2.40 -14.01
N ASP A 138 3.55 -2.58 -15.16
CA ASP A 138 4.26 -1.53 -15.90
C ASP A 138 3.33 -1.04 -17.03
N PRO A 139 2.75 0.18 -16.89
CA PRO A 139 1.84 0.71 -17.90
C PRO A 139 2.58 0.99 -19.21
N ALA A 140 1.97 0.68 -20.33
CA ALA A 140 2.49 1.09 -21.63
C ALA A 140 2.53 2.63 -21.73
N PRO A 141 3.48 3.22 -22.48
CA PRO A 141 3.63 4.67 -22.57
C PRO A 141 2.31 5.39 -22.90
N GLY A 142 1.91 6.31 -22.03
CA GLY A 142 0.68 7.08 -22.14
C GLY A 142 -0.62 6.33 -21.79
N ARG A 143 -0.53 5.09 -21.24
CA ARG A 143 -1.70 4.24 -20.94
C ARG A 143 -1.95 4.00 -19.46
N SER A 144 -1.35 4.76 -18.56
CA SER A 144 -1.56 4.64 -17.11
C SER A 144 -3.03 4.82 -16.73
N GLN A 145 -3.75 5.72 -17.40
CA GLN A 145 -5.18 5.92 -17.14
C GLN A 145 -6.03 4.72 -17.61
N ASP A 146 -5.67 4.08 -18.72
CA ASP A 146 -6.37 2.87 -19.18
C ASP A 146 -6.16 1.71 -18.19
N LEU A 147 -4.94 1.60 -17.63
CA LEU A 147 -4.63 0.62 -16.60
C LEU A 147 -5.43 0.89 -15.32
N ALA A 148 -5.50 2.16 -14.87
CA ALA A 148 -6.30 2.54 -13.70
C ALA A 148 -7.77 2.18 -13.87
N GLN A 149 -8.38 2.46 -15.04
CA GLN A 149 -9.76 2.05 -15.34
C GLN A 149 -9.94 0.52 -15.36
N GLY A 150 -8.92 -0.19 -15.83
CA GLY A 150 -8.86 -1.65 -15.76
C GLY A 150 -8.85 -2.15 -14.31
N PHE A 151 -8.10 -1.49 -13.44
CA PHE A 151 -8.05 -1.79 -12.00
C PHE A 151 -9.40 -1.54 -11.33
N GLU A 152 -10.06 -0.41 -11.57
CA GLU A 152 -11.41 -0.13 -11.05
C GLU A 152 -12.41 -1.22 -11.44
N THR A 153 -12.37 -1.67 -12.71
CA THR A 153 -13.24 -2.74 -13.19
C THR A 153 -12.93 -4.07 -12.52
N ALA A 154 -11.65 -4.42 -12.39
CA ALA A 154 -11.20 -5.64 -11.72
C ALA A 154 -11.53 -5.63 -10.23
N ALA A 155 -11.33 -4.48 -9.54
CA ALA A 155 -11.62 -4.29 -8.13
C ALA A 155 -13.08 -4.59 -7.83
N ARG A 156 -14.01 -3.98 -8.56
CA ARG A 156 -15.45 -4.24 -8.40
C ARG A 156 -15.79 -5.73 -8.52
N ILE A 157 -15.14 -6.45 -9.43
CA ILE A 157 -15.37 -7.90 -9.59
C ILE A 157 -14.81 -8.67 -8.41
N HIS A 158 -13.57 -8.37 -7.99
CA HIS A 158 -12.89 -9.09 -6.91
C HIS A 158 -13.54 -8.83 -5.55
N GLU A 159 -14.01 -7.60 -5.30
CA GLU A 159 -14.76 -7.24 -4.09
C GLU A 159 -16.11 -7.98 -4.02
N ALA A 160 -16.83 -8.10 -5.14
CA ALA A 160 -18.04 -8.91 -5.22
C ALA A 160 -17.76 -10.41 -4.94
N LEU A 161 -16.52 -10.86 -5.15
CA LEU A 161 -16.06 -12.21 -4.83
C LEU A 161 -15.45 -12.33 -3.42
N GLY A 162 -15.38 -11.24 -2.64
CA GLY A 162 -15.00 -11.23 -1.24
C GLY A 162 -13.55 -10.87 -0.93
N ALA A 163 -12.78 -10.35 -1.88
CA ALA A 163 -11.52 -9.69 -1.59
C ALA A 163 -11.75 -8.22 -1.25
N ARG A 164 -10.90 -7.60 -0.44
CA ARG A 164 -10.70 -6.16 -0.45
C ARG A 164 -9.64 -5.83 -1.48
N VAL A 165 -9.78 -4.73 -2.19
CA VAL A 165 -8.83 -4.33 -3.24
C VAL A 165 -8.38 -2.91 -3.03
N GLU A 166 -7.07 -2.71 -3.12
CA GLU A 166 -6.43 -1.39 -3.14
C GLU A 166 -5.53 -1.28 -4.36
N SER A 167 -5.37 -0.07 -4.88
CA SER A 167 -4.42 0.17 -5.97
C SER A 167 -3.62 1.44 -5.74
N TYR A 168 -2.34 1.36 -6.07
CA TYR A 168 -1.37 2.42 -5.83
C TYR A 168 -0.62 2.77 -7.10
N ALA A 169 -0.44 4.06 -7.36
CA ALA A 169 0.54 4.55 -8.30
C ALA A 169 1.87 4.79 -7.57
N GLU A 170 2.98 4.33 -8.14
CA GLU A 170 4.31 4.59 -7.55
C GLU A 170 4.62 6.09 -7.54
N GLY A 171 5.17 6.55 -6.43
CA GLY A 171 5.67 7.90 -6.24
C GLY A 171 7.20 7.93 -6.12
N PHE A 172 7.72 8.56 -5.05
CA PHE A 172 9.16 8.62 -4.81
C PHE A 172 9.77 7.23 -4.61
N GLY A 173 10.91 6.98 -5.26
CA GLY A 173 11.58 5.68 -5.26
C GLY A 173 11.07 4.71 -6.31
N GLY A 174 9.92 4.99 -6.92
CA GLY A 174 9.30 4.15 -7.95
C GLY A 174 9.77 4.45 -9.37
N THR A 175 9.18 3.74 -10.31
CA THR A 175 9.48 3.81 -11.75
C THR A 175 8.21 3.88 -12.60
N ASP A 176 7.20 4.61 -12.13
CA ASP A 176 5.88 4.83 -12.77
C ASP A 176 5.01 3.57 -12.89
N LYS A 177 5.30 2.51 -12.10
CA LYS A 177 4.46 1.32 -12.07
C LYS A 177 3.20 1.54 -11.24
N MET A 178 2.26 0.63 -11.36
CA MET A 178 1.05 0.59 -10.57
C MET A 178 0.95 -0.77 -9.86
N HIS A 179 0.54 -0.73 -8.60
CA HIS A 179 0.37 -1.90 -7.76
C HIS A 179 -1.12 -2.16 -7.56
N TYR A 180 -1.54 -3.39 -7.80
CA TYR A 180 -2.87 -3.88 -7.50
C TYR A 180 -2.77 -4.87 -6.34
N VAL A 181 -3.40 -4.56 -5.23
CA VAL A 181 -3.29 -5.31 -3.98
C VAL A 181 -4.63 -5.94 -3.65
N MET A 182 -4.67 -7.26 -3.52
CA MET A 182 -5.84 -7.98 -3.01
C MET A 182 -5.57 -8.41 -1.57
N ILE A 183 -6.47 -8.09 -0.67
CA ILE A 183 -6.35 -8.25 0.77
C ILE A 183 -7.43 -9.23 1.25
N TYR A 184 -7.06 -10.08 2.20
CA TYR A 184 -7.91 -11.15 2.73
C TYR A 184 -7.72 -11.27 4.25
N ASP A 185 -8.76 -11.72 4.94
CA ASP A 185 -8.69 -11.98 6.39
C ASP A 185 -7.78 -13.17 6.74
N SER A 186 -7.66 -14.14 5.84
CA SER A 186 -6.85 -15.35 6.05
C SER A 186 -6.41 -15.99 4.73
N TRP A 187 -5.47 -16.93 4.82
CA TRP A 187 -5.10 -17.79 3.68
C TRP A 187 -6.28 -18.66 3.18
N SER A 188 -7.23 -19.02 4.06
CA SER A 188 -8.43 -19.74 3.68
C SER A 188 -9.37 -18.85 2.87
N ASP A 189 -9.56 -17.60 3.28
CA ASP A 189 -10.38 -16.65 2.53
C ASP A 189 -9.77 -16.34 1.15
N MET A 190 -8.44 -16.21 1.10
CA MET A 190 -7.73 -16.10 -0.19
C MET A 190 -8.03 -17.29 -1.09
N ALA A 191 -8.00 -18.54 -0.56
CA ALA A 191 -8.31 -19.73 -1.34
C ALA A 191 -9.76 -19.73 -1.83
N ASP A 192 -10.71 -19.32 -0.99
CA ASP A 192 -12.12 -19.24 -1.34
C ASP A 192 -12.39 -18.18 -2.42
N VAL A 193 -11.74 -17.02 -2.35
CA VAL A 193 -11.81 -15.99 -3.39
C VAL A 193 -11.24 -16.54 -4.71
N GLN A 194 -10.06 -17.17 -4.69
CA GLN A 194 -9.45 -17.76 -5.88
C GLN A 194 -10.35 -18.82 -6.54
N ASN A 195 -11.01 -19.65 -5.73
CA ASN A 195 -11.98 -20.65 -6.23
C ASN A 195 -13.18 -19.95 -6.90
N ARG A 196 -13.74 -18.90 -6.29
CA ARG A 196 -14.84 -18.12 -6.87
C ARG A 196 -14.41 -17.43 -8.17
N MET A 197 -13.21 -16.84 -8.21
CA MET A 197 -12.65 -16.23 -9.43
C MET A 197 -12.54 -17.23 -10.58
N SER A 198 -12.10 -18.47 -10.29
CA SER A 198 -11.93 -19.51 -11.32
C SER A 198 -13.21 -19.91 -12.04
N THR A 199 -14.37 -19.62 -11.46
CA THR A 199 -15.71 -19.96 -11.97
C THR A 199 -16.58 -18.73 -12.27
N SER A 200 -16.09 -17.53 -12.00
CA SER A 200 -16.82 -16.27 -12.23
C SER A 200 -16.86 -15.96 -13.73
N GLU A 201 -18.05 -15.99 -14.32
CA GLU A 201 -18.26 -15.65 -15.74
C GLU A 201 -17.79 -14.21 -16.04
N GLU A 202 -18.05 -13.27 -15.12
CA GLU A 202 -17.66 -11.86 -15.28
C GLU A 202 -16.14 -11.69 -15.26
N TRP A 203 -15.45 -12.36 -14.32
CA TRP A 203 -13.99 -12.32 -14.26
C TRP A 203 -13.36 -12.97 -15.51
N LEU A 204 -13.84 -14.14 -15.92
CA LEU A 204 -13.33 -14.83 -17.11
C LEU A 204 -13.57 -14.02 -18.39
N ALA A 205 -14.72 -13.33 -18.50
CA ALA A 205 -14.99 -12.43 -19.62
C ALA A 205 -14.03 -11.22 -19.65
N PHE A 206 -13.77 -10.60 -18.47
CA PHE A 206 -12.81 -9.52 -18.33
C PHE A 206 -11.39 -9.95 -18.73
N GLN A 207 -10.93 -11.10 -18.23
CA GLN A 207 -9.60 -11.64 -18.59
C GLN A 207 -9.48 -11.94 -20.08
N ASN A 208 -10.52 -12.54 -20.68
CA ASN A 208 -10.54 -12.85 -22.12
C ASN A 208 -10.49 -11.57 -22.97
N ALA A 209 -11.22 -10.52 -22.59
CA ALA A 209 -11.20 -9.25 -23.29
C ALA A 209 -9.80 -8.60 -23.26
N ASN A 210 -9.15 -8.61 -22.08
CA ASN A 210 -7.79 -8.07 -21.94
C ASN A 210 -6.75 -8.91 -22.70
N SER A 211 -6.87 -10.25 -22.66
CA SER A 211 -5.95 -11.15 -23.37
C SER A 211 -6.07 -11.07 -24.89
N ALA A 212 -7.25 -10.69 -25.40
CA ALA A 212 -7.50 -10.50 -26.83
C ALA A 212 -7.07 -9.13 -27.34
N ALA A 213 -6.68 -8.21 -26.48
CA ALA A 213 -6.24 -6.87 -26.87
C ALA A 213 -4.95 -6.95 -27.70
N THR A 214 -4.95 -6.32 -28.86
CA THR A 214 -3.76 -6.25 -29.74
C THR A 214 -2.68 -5.35 -29.20
N GLU A 215 -3.06 -4.37 -28.37
CA GLU A 215 -2.19 -3.44 -27.69
C GLU A 215 -2.55 -3.43 -26.19
N PRO A 216 -1.86 -4.21 -25.36
CA PRO A 216 -2.14 -4.25 -23.92
C PRO A 216 -1.84 -2.91 -23.25
N ALA A 217 -2.65 -2.53 -22.27
CA ALA A 217 -2.46 -1.29 -21.52
C ALA A 217 -1.22 -1.33 -20.61
N ALA A 218 -0.81 -2.53 -20.20
CA ALA A 218 0.32 -2.72 -19.29
C ALA A 218 0.89 -4.13 -19.40
N THR A 219 2.07 -4.31 -18.81
CA THR A 219 2.72 -5.62 -18.62
C THR A 219 2.78 -5.95 -17.13
N LEU A 220 2.35 -7.16 -16.74
CA LEU A 220 2.56 -7.65 -15.38
C LEU A 220 4.04 -7.99 -15.20
N VAL A 221 4.73 -7.28 -14.30
CA VAL A 221 6.19 -7.42 -14.10
C VAL A 221 6.55 -8.22 -12.87
N GLN A 222 5.67 -8.25 -11.86
CA GLN A 222 5.90 -9.02 -10.64
C GLN A 222 4.58 -9.40 -9.98
N THR A 223 4.58 -10.55 -9.30
CA THR A 223 3.55 -10.90 -8.32
C THR A 223 4.21 -11.45 -7.07
N PHE A 224 3.64 -11.15 -5.91
CA PHE A 224 4.08 -11.75 -4.66
C PHE A 224 2.94 -11.80 -3.65
N THR A 225 3.11 -12.62 -2.63
CA THR A 225 2.20 -12.72 -1.50
C THR A 225 2.88 -12.25 -0.23
N GLY A 226 2.11 -11.92 0.78
CA GLY A 226 2.60 -11.61 2.11
C GLY A 226 1.53 -11.77 3.18
N GLN A 227 1.97 -11.65 4.42
CA GLN A 227 1.08 -11.59 5.57
C GLN A 227 1.61 -10.60 6.60
N THR A 228 0.71 -9.91 7.27
CA THR A 228 1.04 -9.04 8.40
C THR A 228 1.45 -9.89 9.60
N VAL A 229 2.60 -9.59 10.18
CA VAL A 229 3.14 -10.28 11.35
C VAL A 229 3.15 -9.39 12.60
N ALA A 230 3.04 -8.08 12.43
CA ALA A 230 2.82 -7.12 13.51
C ALA A 230 2.13 -5.87 12.97
N ASN A 231 1.26 -5.26 13.79
CA ASN A 231 0.54 -4.03 13.52
C ASN A 231 0.68 -3.09 14.73
N PHE A 232 0.82 -1.79 14.46
CA PHE A 232 0.99 -0.72 15.46
C PHE A 232 0.12 0.46 15.00
N ASP A 233 -1.02 0.65 15.67
CA ASP A 233 -2.03 1.69 15.39
C ASP A 233 -2.20 2.60 16.59
#